data_a2b36b4613d873000e9e8948db339aa7
#
_entry.id   a2b36b4613d873000e9e8948db339aa7
#
_cell.length_a   1.000
_cell.length_b   1.000
_cell.length_c   1.000
_cell.angle_alpha   90.00
_cell.angle_beta   90.00
_cell.angle_gamma   90.00
#
_symmetry.space_group_name_H-M   'P 1'
#
loop_
_entity.id
_entity.type
_entity.pdbx_description
1 polymer ?
#
loop_
_entity_poly.entity_id
_entity_poly.type
_entity_poly.pdbx_seq_one_letter_code
_entity_poly.pdbx_strand_id
1 'polypeptide(L)'
;MKRYFKILLITIFTLITNIVIASALTSDAIERGINATCASYLGQLEESFDLNGLNITFAHLSEPSLYPSLHLTSRKYNNGSSVFSATLSPDGEYCYVSTVNVTEVNTQNCNDITMLKIAEDSTLNVTIYADGDFSIITPEDNSYQTVLISNGEQSCTMTETRMMWPGR
;
A
#
# COMPACT_ATOMS: atom_id res chain seq x y z
N MET A 1 9.41 -56.43 1.24
CA MET A 1 9.38 -55.42 0.19
C MET A 1 8.22 -54.39 0.28
N LYS A 2 7.08 -54.66 0.94
CA LYS A 2 5.95 -53.74 1.01
C LYS A 2 6.04 -52.62 2.09
N ARG A 3 6.95 -52.71 3.06
CA ARG A 3 7.09 -51.72 4.15
C ARG A 3 7.96 -50.51 3.78
N TYR A 4 8.91 -50.67 2.90
CA TYR A 4 9.81 -49.57 2.49
C TYR A 4 9.19 -48.61 1.49
N PHE A 5 8.17 -49.06 0.74
CA PHE A 5 7.47 -48.23 -0.24
C PHE A 5 6.56 -47.16 0.41
N LYS A 6 6.03 -47.44 1.62
CA LYS A 6 5.22 -46.48 2.37
C LYS A 6 6.03 -45.35 3.00
N ILE A 7 7.28 -45.61 3.38
CA ILE A 7 8.16 -44.60 3.99
C ILE A 7 8.66 -43.63 2.91
N LEU A 8 8.92 -44.12 1.70
CA LEU A 8 9.38 -43.28 0.59
C LEU A 8 8.30 -42.29 0.11
N LEU A 9 7.01 -42.65 0.20
CA LEU A 9 5.92 -41.77 -0.20
C LEU A 9 5.65 -40.62 0.80
N ILE A 10 5.95 -40.85 2.08
CA ILE A 10 5.77 -39.82 3.12
C ILE A 10 6.89 -38.79 3.08
N THR A 11 8.08 -39.17 2.68
CA THR A 11 9.24 -38.23 2.60
C THR A 11 9.15 -37.29 1.37
N ILE A 12 8.41 -37.65 0.33
CA ILE A 12 8.24 -36.80 -0.85
C ILE A 12 7.18 -35.70 -0.60
N PHE A 13 6.27 -35.92 0.37
CA PHE A 13 5.20 -34.95 0.64
C PHE A 13 5.62 -33.79 1.56
N THR A 14 6.77 -33.86 2.22
CA THR A 14 7.28 -32.82 3.12
C THR A 14 8.24 -31.83 2.46
N LEU A 15 8.49 -31.97 1.16
CA LEU A 15 9.28 -31.03 0.35
C LEU A 15 8.42 -30.12 -0.54
N ILE A 16 7.17 -29.87 -0.14
CA ILE A 16 6.46 -28.69 -0.64
C ILE A 16 7.06 -27.51 0.10
N THR A 17 8.22 -27.06 -0.38
CA THR A 17 8.79 -25.76 -0.06
C THR A 17 7.67 -24.74 -0.26
N ASN A 18 7.40 -23.95 0.77
CA ASN A 18 6.62 -22.73 0.63
C ASN A 18 7.32 -21.88 -0.43
N ILE A 19 6.91 -22.01 -1.68
CA ILE A 19 7.25 -21.07 -2.73
C ILE A 19 6.51 -19.80 -2.33
N VAL A 20 7.19 -18.92 -1.61
CA VAL A 20 6.73 -17.54 -1.43
C VAL A 20 6.75 -16.97 -2.84
N ILE A 21 5.60 -16.91 -3.46
CA ILE A 21 5.41 -16.21 -4.73
C ILE A 21 5.60 -14.73 -4.38
N ALA A 22 6.75 -14.18 -4.73
CA ALA A 22 6.96 -12.75 -4.60
C ALA A 22 5.84 -12.02 -5.38
N SER A 23 5.33 -10.94 -4.82
CA SER A 23 4.33 -10.12 -5.50
C SER A 23 4.88 -9.58 -6.83
N ALA A 24 4.01 -9.20 -7.74
CA ALA A 24 4.42 -8.70 -9.05
C ALA A 24 5.27 -7.42 -8.91
N LEU A 25 4.92 -6.53 -7.99
CA LEU A 25 5.67 -5.30 -7.72
C LEU A 25 7.03 -5.59 -7.08
N THR A 26 7.11 -6.52 -6.13
CA THR A 26 8.38 -6.95 -5.52
C THR A 26 9.32 -7.53 -6.57
N SER A 27 8.82 -8.39 -7.46
CA SER A 27 9.61 -9.01 -8.52
C SER A 27 10.15 -7.98 -9.51
N ASP A 28 9.32 -7.03 -9.96
CA ASP A 28 9.72 -5.94 -10.85
C ASP A 28 10.78 -5.03 -10.18
N ALA A 29 10.62 -4.72 -8.90
CA ALA A 29 11.58 -3.92 -8.16
C ALA A 29 12.96 -4.59 -8.03
N ILE A 30 12.98 -5.90 -7.75
CA ILE A 30 14.22 -6.68 -7.67
C ILE A 30 14.89 -6.74 -9.05
N GLU A 31 14.14 -6.98 -10.13
CA GLU A 31 14.66 -7.02 -11.49
C GLU A 31 15.29 -5.68 -11.90
N ARG A 32 14.74 -4.56 -11.44
CA ARG A 32 15.31 -3.20 -11.64
C ARG A 32 16.50 -2.90 -10.74
N GLY A 33 16.91 -3.82 -9.86
CA GLY A 33 18.05 -3.67 -8.95
C GLY A 33 17.78 -2.81 -7.73
N ILE A 34 16.51 -2.57 -7.37
CA ILE A 34 16.14 -1.87 -6.14
C ILE A 34 16.56 -2.72 -4.93
N ASN A 35 16.96 -2.05 -3.84
CA ASN A 35 17.35 -2.69 -2.59
C ASN A 35 16.34 -3.76 -2.17
N ALA A 36 16.79 -4.98 -1.85
CA ALA A 36 15.91 -6.12 -1.57
C ALA A 36 15.01 -5.91 -0.34
N THR A 37 15.53 -5.23 0.69
CA THR A 37 14.73 -4.86 1.88
C THR A 37 13.62 -3.90 1.48
N CYS A 38 13.91 -2.87 0.69
CA CYS A 38 12.90 -1.96 0.15
C CYS A 38 11.89 -2.68 -0.73
N ALA A 39 12.34 -3.53 -1.65
CA ALA A 39 11.46 -4.27 -2.55
C ALA A 39 10.47 -5.19 -1.78
N SER A 40 10.87 -5.75 -0.63
CA SER A 40 9.99 -6.60 0.18
C SER A 40 8.78 -5.85 0.75
N TYR A 41 8.89 -4.53 0.99
CA TYR A 41 7.75 -3.73 1.44
C TYR A 41 6.68 -3.54 0.35
N LEU A 42 7.06 -3.56 -0.94
CA LEU A 42 6.08 -3.47 -2.04
C LEU A 42 5.09 -4.63 -2.03
N GLY A 43 5.53 -5.84 -1.67
CA GLY A 43 4.63 -6.98 -1.54
C GLY A 43 3.58 -6.79 -0.44
N GLN A 44 4.00 -6.24 0.69
CA GLN A 44 3.09 -5.93 1.80
C GLN A 44 2.12 -4.81 1.43
N LEU A 45 2.59 -3.79 0.70
CA LEU A 45 1.75 -2.71 0.20
C LEU A 45 0.76 -3.21 -0.87
N GLU A 46 1.20 -4.08 -1.78
CA GLU A 46 0.35 -4.69 -2.81
C GLU A 46 -0.79 -5.48 -2.19
N GLU A 47 -0.52 -6.24 -1.13
CA GLU A 47 -1.54 -6.99 -0.38
C GLU A 47 -2.49 -6.04 0.38
N SER A 48 -1.93 -4.99 1.01
CA SER A 48 -2.71 -4.08 1.88
C SER A 48 -3.61 -3.11 1.10
N PHE A 49 -3.20 -2.69 -0.11
CA PHE A 49 -3.86 -1.63 -0.89
C PHE A 49 -4.48 -2.12 -2.20
N ASP A 50 -4.49 -3.44 -2.47
CA ASP A 50 -5.01 -4.00 -3.75
C ASP A 50 -4.44 -3.25 -4.98
N LEU A 51 -3.11 -3.22 -5.10
CA LEU A 51 -2.39 -2.44 -6.11
C LEU A 51 -2.43 -3.08 -7.52
N ASN A 52 -3.57 -3.66 -7.90
CA ASN A 52 -3.80 -4.24 -9.23
C ASN A 52 -4.18 -3.13 -10.22
N GLY A 53 -3.24 -2.63 -10.99
CA GLY A 53 -3.48 -1.56 -11.95
C GLY A 53 -2.30 -1.29 -12.86
N LEU A 54 -2.27 -0.09 -13.47
CA LEU A 54 -1.11 0.37 -14.21
C LEU A 54 0.01 0.75 -13.25
N ASN A 55 1.11 0.02 -13.28
CA ASN A 55 2.26 0.23 -12.42
C ASN A 55 3.39 0.96 -13.17
N ILE A 56 3.98 1.95 -12.51
CA ILE A 56 5.13 2.72 -13.01
C ILE A 56 6.17 2.78 -11.88
N THR A 57 7.40 2.41 -12.19
CA THR A 57 8.53 2.48 -11.27
C THR A 57 9.58 3.45 -11.77
N PHE A 58 10.01 4.37 -10.89
CA PHE A 58 11.13 5.26 -11.09
C PHE A 58 12.26 4.86 -10.14
N ALA A 59 13.44 4.61 -10.67
CA ALA A 59 14.64 4.28 -9.90
C ALA A 59 15.86 4.96 -10.51
N HIS A 60 16.92 5.11 -9.72
CA HIS A 60 18.19 5.65 -10.21
C HIS A 60 18.79 4.71 -11.27
N LEU A 61 19.25 5.27 -12.40
CA LEU A 61 19.64 4.47 -13.58
C LEU A 61 20.85 3.57 -13.36
N SER A 62 21.86 4.02 -12.61
CA SER A 62 23.10 3.28 -12.40
C SER A 62 23.23 2.64 -11.02
N GLU A 63 22.54 3.17 -10.00
CA GLU A 63 22.66 2.71 -8.61
C GLU A 63 21.29 2.63 -7.91
N PRO A 64 20.36 1.84 -8.47
CA PRO A 64 18.98 1.77 -7.96
C PRO A 64 18.87 1.22 -6.53
N SER A 65 19.87 0.46 -6.05
CA SER A 65 19.89 -0.09 -4.70
C SER A 65 20.30 0.90 -3.62
N LEU A 66 20.92 2.02 -4.00
CA LEU A 66 21.46 3.02 -3.06
C LEU A 66 20.58 4.27 -2.93
N TYR A 67 19.75 4.55 -3.93
CA TYR A 67 18.92 5.75 -3.98
C TYR A 67 17.44 5.45 -3.81
N PRO A 68 16.65 6.45 -3.39
CA PRO A 68 15.20 6.31 -3.31
C PRO A 68 14.57 5.91 -4.64
N SER A 69 13.53 5.08 -4.56
CA SER A 69 12.68 4.72 -5.68
C SER A 69 11.25 5.17 -5.43
N LEU A 70 10.52 5.48 -6.51
CA LEU A 70 9.12 5.86 -6.50
C LEU A 70 8.31 4.85 -7.29
N HIS A 71 7.25 4.34 -6.68
CA HIS A 71 6.32 3.39 -7.28
C HIS A 71 4.93 4.03 -7.33
N LEU A 72 4.32 4.01 -8.51
CA LEU A 72 2.97 4.52 -8.75
C LEU A 72 2.10 3.40 -9.27
N THR A 73 0.89 3.29 -8.71
CA THR A 73 -0.16 2.42 -9.22
C THR A 73 -1.42 3.22 -9.46
N SER A 74 -1.98 3.15 -10.66
CA SER A 74 -3.22 3.85 -10.99
C SER A 74 -4.32 2.85 -11.30
N ARG A 75 -5.51 3.08 -10.75
CA ARG A 75 -6.68 2.22 -10.93
C ARG A 75 -7.93 3.05 -11.20
N LYS A 76 -8.78 2.53 -12.06
CA LYS A 76 -10.10 3.10 -12.34
C LYS A 76 -11.20 2.16 -11.85
N TYR A 77 -12.19 2.72 -11.19
CA TYR A 77 -13.40 2.05 -10.73
C TYR A 77 -14.63 2.56 -11.48
N ASN A 78 -15.77 1.92 -11.30
CA ASN A 78 -17.03 2.40 -11.89
C ASN A 78 -17.47 3.76 -11.33
N ASN A 79 -17.11 4.06 -10.08
CA ASN A 79 -17.52 5.24 -9.33
C ASN A 79 -16.36 6.16 -8.94
N GLY A 80 -15.20 6.04 -9.60
CA GLY A 80 -14.04 6.87 -9.29
C GLY A 80 -12.73 6.31 -9.80
N SER A 81 -11.66 6.81 -9.22
CA SER A 81 -10.28 6.39 -9.53
C SER A 81 -9.39 6.46 -8.30
N SER A 82 -8.26 5.77 -8.33
CA SER A 82 -7.23 5.96 -7.32
C SER A 82 -5.84 6.02 -7.95
N VAL A 83 -4.96 6.76 -7.30
CA VAL A 83 -3.51 6.77 -7.55
C VAL A 83 -2.82 6.50 -6.22
N PHE A 84 -2.14 5.39 -6.15
CA PHE A 84 -1.28 5.04 -5.04
C PHE A 84 0.17 5.37 -5.38
N SER A 85 0.90 5.94 -4.45
CA SER A 85 2.32 6.26 -4.56
C SER A 85 3.05 5.74 -3.34
N ALA A 86 4.17 5.05 -3.55
CA ALA A 86 5.09 4.66 -2.50
C ALA A 86 6.50 5.14 -2.84
N THR A 87 7.13 5.86 -1.90
CA THR A 87 8.56 6.18 -1.96
C THR A 87 9.31 5.27 -1.00
N LEU A 88 10.28 4.55 -1.52
CA LEU A 88 11.16 3.65 -0.78
C LEU A 88 12.54 4.28 -0.71
N SER A 89 13.07 4.48 0.50
CA SER A 89 14.38 5.10 0.73
C SER A 89 15.28 4.12 1.49
N PRO A 90 16.26 3.50 0.83
CA PRO A 90 17.19 2.57 1.48
C PRO A 90 18.12 3.34 2.44
N ASP A 91 18.40 2.71 3.60
CA ASP A 91 19.36 3.20 4.59
C ASP A 91 20.08 1.99 5.22
N GLY A 92 21.16 1.55 4.59
CA GLY A 92 21.87 0.33 4.96
C GLY A 92 21.00 -0.92 4.84
N GLU A 93 20.71 -1.58 5.95
CA GLU A 93 19.86 -2.77 6.04
C GLU A 93 18.37 -2.41 6.18
N TYR A 94 18.05 -1.14 6.35
CA TYR A 94 16.69 -0.63 6.55
C TYR A 94 16.12 -0.02 5.28
N CYS A 95 14.80 0.19 5.28
CA CYS A 95 14.11 0.94 4.25
C CYS A 95 13.01 1.79 4.89
N TYR A 96 13.07 3.10 4.66
CA TYR A 96 11.99 4.02 4.99
C TYR A 96 10.96 4.00 3.87
N VAL A 97 9.69 3.95 4.24
CA VAL A 97 8.59 3.90 3.29
C VAL A 97 7.62 5.03 3.59
N SER A 98 7.33 5.85 2.60
CA SER A 98 6.21 6.78 2.66
C SER A 98 5.19 6.44 1.58
N THR A 99 3.91 6.50 1.91
CA THR A 99 2.83 6.24 0.95
C THR A 99 1.86 7.39 0.90
N VAL A 100 1.32 7.62 -0.30
CA VAL A 100 0.20 8.52 -0.55
C VAL A 100 -0.81 7.78 -1.42
N ASN A 101 -2.03 7.65 -0.95
CA ASN A 101 -3.13 7.08 -1.70
C ASN A 101 -4.19 8.16 -1.95
N VAL A 102 -4.38 8.56 -3.20
CA VAL A 102 -5.41 9.51 -3.60
C VAL A 102 -6.54 8.73 -4.22
N THR A 103 -7.74 8.84 -3.65
CA THR A 103 -8.96 8.20 -4.16
C THR A 103 -10.01 9.27 -4.44
N GLU A 104 -10.52 9.28 -5.65
CA GLU A 104 -11.68 10.08 -6.05
C GLU A 104 -12.93 9.20 -6.04
N VAL A 105 -13.97 9.64 -5.34
CA VAL A 105 -15.28 8.99 -5.25
C VAL A 105 -16.33 9.93 -5.81
N ASN A 106 -17.06 9.49 -6.85
CA ASN A 106 -18.03 10.32 -7.59
C ASN A 106 -19.50 9.99 -7.28
N THR A 107 -19.76 9.29 -6.17
CA THR A 107 -21.10 8.85 -5.76
C THR A 107 -21.44 9.15 -4.31
N GLN A 108 -20.50 9.74 -3.58
CA GLN A 108 -20.63 10.06 -2.16
C GLN A 108 -19.94 11.39 -1.87
N ASN A 109 -20.56 12.23 -1.04
CA ASN A 109 -19.90 13.44 -0.55
C ASN A 109 -18.93 13.12 0.58
N CYS A 110 -18.05 14.04 0.91
CA CYS A 110 -17.02 13.85 1.94
C CYS A 110 -17.60 13.67 3.34
N ASN A 111 -18.74 14.30 3.64
CA ASN A 111 -19.38 14.15 4.94
C ASN A 111 -19.90 12.72 5.16
N ASP A 112 -20.53 12.10 4.14
CA ASP A 112 -20.98 10.71 4.20
C ASP A 112 -19.80 9.75 4.41
N ILE A 113 -18.70 9.96 3.68
CA ILE A 113 -17.47 9.16 3.84
C ILE A 113 -16.90 9.33 5.26
N THR A 114 -16.86 10.57 5.78
CA THR A 114 -16.40 10.85 7.14
C THR A 114 -17.24 10.11 8.18
N MET A 115 -18.56 10.17 8.04
CA MET A 115 -19.49 9.50 8.96
C MET A 115 -19.35 7.98 8.92
N LEU A 116 -19.15 7.40 7.73
CA LEU A 116 -18.88 5.96 7.59
C LEU A 116 -17.59 5.55 8.30
N LYS A 117 -16.50 6.30 8.11
CA LYS A 117 -15.22 6.02 8.78
C LYS A 117 -15.32 6.11 10.30
N ILE A 118 -16.02 7.10 10.84
CA ILE A 118 -16.27 7.22 12.29
C ILE A 118 -17.14 6.07 12.80
N ALA A 119 -18.10 5.61 12.01
CA ALA A 119 -18.94 4.47 12.38
C ALA A 119 -18.16 3.15 12.39
N GLU A 120 -17.15 2.99 11.53
CA GLU A 120 -16.24 1.84 11.49
C GLU A 120 -15.23 1.87 12.63
N ASP A 121 -14.72 3.06 12.97
CA ASP A 121 -13.76 3.26 14.06
C ASP A 121 -14.05 4.55 14.81
N SER A 122 -14.65 4.41 15.99
CA SER A 122 -15.03 5.53 16.87
C SER A 122 -13.86 6.23 17.56
N THR A 123 -12.62 5.72 17.43
CA THR A 123 -11.41 6.33 18.00
C THR A 123 -10.78 7.38 17.07
N LEU A 124 -11.31 7.52 15.86
CA LEU A 124 -10.82 8.49 14.89
C LEU A 124 -11.09 9.93 15.35
N ASN A 125 -10.05 10.76 15.30
CA ASN A 125 -10.16 12.20 15.49
C ASN A 125 -10.49 12.86 14.15
N VAL A 126 -11.54 13.69 14.13
CA VAL A 126 -11.96 14.42 12.94
C VAL A 126 -11.91 15.91 13.19
N THR A 127 -11.24 16.63 12.30
CA THR A 127 -11.22 18.10 12.27
C THR A 127 -11.78 18.59 10.94
N ILE A 128 -12.78 19.47 11.00
CA ILE A 128 -13.46 20.04 9.83
C ILE A 128 -13.01 21.49 9.66
N TYR A 129 -12.68 21.87 8.43
CA TYR A 129 -12.22 23.20 8.05
C TYR A 129 -13.09 23.77 6.91
N ALA A 130 -13.08 25.11 6.79
CA ALA A 130 -13.72 25.84 5.69
C ALA A 130 -15.16 25.40 5.43
N ASP A 131 -16.00 25.38 6.49
CA ASP A 131 -17.43 25.03 6.44
C ASP A 131 -17.73 23.65 5.83
N GLY A 132 -16.76 22.72 5.90
CA GLY A 132 -16.91 21.36 5.40
C GLY A 132 -16.22 21.08 4.07
N ASP A 133 -15.57 22.05 3.46
CA ASP A 133 -14.79 21.83 2.22
C ASP A 133 -13.61 20.89 2.42
N PHE A 134 -13.06 20.90 3.65
CA PHE A 134 -11.93 20.04 4.04
C PHE A 134 -12.23 19.34 5.35
N SER A 135 -11.87 18.06 5.43
CA SER A 135 -11.85 17.30 6.69
C SER A 135 -10.54 16.55 6.82
N ILE A 136 -9.99 16.51 8.03
CA ILE A 136 -8.83 15.69 8.35
C ILE A 136 -9.26 14.62 9.33
N ILE A 137 -8.97 13.36 9.01
CA ILE A 137 -9.20 12.20 9.86
C ILE A 137 -7.86 11.64 10.28
N THR A 138 -7.65 11.49 11.58
CA THR A 138 -6.40 10.97 12.16
C THR A 138 -6.74 9.92 13.20
N PRO A 139 -6.18 8.71 13.17
CA PRO A 139 -6.31 7.72 14.23
C PRO A 139 -5.58 8.20 15.49
N GLU A 140 -5.92 7.62 16.64
CA GLU A 140 -5.33 7.98 17.94
C GLU A 140 -3.80 7.79 17.97
N ASP A 141 -3.29 6.77 17.28
CA ASP A 141 -1.86 6.45 17.19
C ASP A 141 -1.08 7.25 16.14
N ASN A 142 -1.74 8.14 15.39
CA ASN A 142 -1.18 8.91 14.27
C ASN A 142 -0.48 8.05 13.20
N SER A 143 -0.89 6.80 13.00
CA SER A 143 -0.29 5.87 12.03
C SER A 143 -0.52 6.30 10.58
N TYR A 144 -1.56 7.08 10.33
CA TYR A 144 -1.85 7.71 9.04
C TYR A 144 -2.63 9.01 9.21
N GLN A 145 -2.74 9.78 8.14
CA GLN A 145 -3.64 10.91 8.04
C GLN A 145 -4.45 10.83 6.76
N THR A 146 -5.74 11.11 6.84
CA THR A 146 -6.62 11.19 5.69
C THR A 146 -7.17 12.60 5.57
N VAL A 147 -6.93 13.23 4.42
CA VAL A 147 -7.53 14.53 4.06
C VAL A 147 -8.64 14.26 3.06
N LEU A 148 -9.84 14.77 3.34
CA LEU A 148 -10.98 14.76 2.42
C LEU A 148 -11.21 16.16 1.88
N ILE A 149 -11.41 16.27 0.57
CA ILE A 149 -11.64 17.51 -0.15
C ILE A 149 -12.95 17.38 -0.92
N SER A 150 -13.92 18.23 -0.60
CA SER A 150 -15.20 18.26 -1.30
C SER A 150 -15.04 18.79 -2.73
N ASN A 151 -15.47 18.00 -3.72
CA ASN A 151 -15.46 18.40 -5.14
C ASN A 151 -16.87 18.66 -5.68
N GLY A 152 -17.83 18.93 -4.79
CA GLY A 152 -19.24 19.16 -5.08
C GLY A 152 -20.16 18.26 -4.25
N GLU A 153 -21.47 18.28 -4.58
CA GLU A 153 -22.51 17.66 -3.74
C GLU A 153 -22.38 16.13 -3.59
N GLN A 154 -21.79 15.44 -4.57
CA GLN A 154 -21.69 13.98 -4.59
C GLN A 154 -20.30 13.48 -4.99
N SER A 155 -19.28 14.30 -4.77
CA SER A 155 -17.90 13.92 -5.10
C SER A 155 -16.94 14.30 -3.99
N CYS A 156 -16.03 13.39 -3.66
CA CYS A 156 -15.02 13.56 -2.64
C CYS A 156 -13.67 13.03 -3.11
N THR A 157 -12.63 13.84 -2.96
CA THR A 157 -11.24 13.36 -3.05
C THR A 157 -10.72 13.05 -1.66
N MET A 158 -10.27 11.84 -1.47
CA MET A 158 -9.65 11.36 -0.24
C MET A 158 -8.17 11.11 -0.48
N THR A 159 -7.31 11.74 0.33
CA THR A 159 -5.86 11.53 0.30
C THR A 159 -5.41 10.94 1.63
N GLU A 160 -4.97 9.70 1.61
CA GLU A 160 -4.40 9.04 2.79
C GLU A 160 -2.88 9.01 2.68
N THR A 161 -2.20 9.44 3.74
CA THR A 161 -0.74 9.45 3.82
C THR A 161 -0.26 8.62 5.00
N ARG A 162 0.81 7.85 4.80
CA ARG A 162 1.47 7.06 5.85
C ARG A 162 2.99 7.20 5.76
N MET A 163 3.64 7.09 6.91
CA MET A 163 5.08 6.94 7.01
C MET A 163 5.39 5.70 7.85
N MET A 164 6.15 4.76 7.29
CA MET A 164 6.58 3.56 7.99
C MET A 164 8.07 3.70 8.35
N TRP A 165 8.36 3.58 9.65
CA TRP A 165 9.71 3.70 10.19
C TRP A 165 10.25 2.30 10.49
N PRO A 166 11.49 1.98 10.11
CA PRO A 166 12.11 0.72 10.48
C PRO A 166 12.16 0.54 12.01
N GLY A 167 11.76 -0.63 12.49
CA GLY A 167 11.84 -0.98 13.91
C GLY A 167 10.72 -0.45 14.81
N ARG A 168 9.59 -0.06 14.26
CA ARG A 168 8.36 0.25 15.01
C ARG A 168 7.27 -0.75 14.71
#